data_808e7995402d682faf630422089a942a
#
_entry.id   808e7995402d682faf630422089a942a
#
_cell.length_a   1.000
_cell.length_b   1.000
_cell.length_c   1.000
_cell.angle_alpha   90.00
_cell.angle_beta   90.00
_cell.angle_gamma   90.00
#
_symmetry.space_group_name_H-M   'P 1'
#
loop_
_entity.id
_entity.type
_entity.pdbx_description
1 polymer ?
#
loop_
_entity_poly.entity_id
_entity_poly.type
_entity_poly.pdbx_seq_one_letter_code
_entity_poly.pdbx_strand_id
1 'polypeptide(L)'
;MLPATLSPEPVGVTLVLLALLWLAAKLGGELAFRLRLPAVAGELGAGLVLGAVAKLHPGFPAIAHDPALDLLGELGIVVLMFAVGLESTVPQMVQVGFKALRVASVGVLAPMLAGLLAAWIFLPAGTPLLVDLFAGACLCATSIGISAQVLREHGAARSREGRVILGAAVIDDVLGLLLLVAISGAVAAAAGGGMAWGRLGRSLALALGFLAAALTLGRFATPHLFRLANRMRSHQVLLPLGLGFAFLLAWLGSLAGLALIVGAYAAGLILEPAHVQTLEERELHRLDQLLQPLVVVLSPLFFVLMGARVDLFALLEPRLLACTLAMGVTGVAGKLIAGLAAGKDCRKAWVGWGMVPRGEVGLIFVAAGSGLHLDGQPLLGPEIQAAIVGALLLTTVAGPVGLGWVLRRGKRPQA
;
A
#
# COMPACT_ATOMS: atom_id res chain seq x y z
N MET A 1 40.73 2.75 -28.57
CA MET A 1 40.52 4.07 -27.96
C MET A 1 39.14 4.55 -28.43
N LEU A 2 38.10 4.37 -27.66
CA LEU A 2 36.82 5.02 -27.88
C LEU A 2 36.95 6.48 -27.42
N PRO A 3 36.40 7.45 -28.14
CA PRO A 3 36.54 8.85 -27.80
C PRO A 3 35.93 9.15 -26.42
N ALA A 4 36.67 9.86 -25.59
CA ALA A 4 36.38 10.24 -24.21
C ALA A 4 35.23 11.30 -24.08
N THR A 5 34.27 11.33 -25.02
CA THR A 5 33.24 12.40 -25.11
C THR A 5 31.80 11.91 -24.96
N LEU A 6 31.57 10.72 -24.41
CA LEU A 6 30.22 10.25 -24.08
C LEU A 6 30.17 9.87 -22.60
N SER A 7 30.39 10.86 -21.73
CA SER A 7 29.70 10.83 -20.44
C SER A 7 28.21 11.14 -20.76
N PRO A 8 27.29 10.16 -20.69
CA PRO A 8 25.90 10.44 -20.99
C PRO A 8 25.42 11.54 -20.05
N GLU A 9 24.75 12.55 -20.60
CA GLU A 9 24.12 13.58 -19.77
C GLU A 9 23.25 12.88 -18.70
N PRO A 10 23.24 13.36 -17.46
CA PRO A 10 22.50 12.73 -16.36
C PRO A 10 21.04 12.43 -16.74
N VAL A 11 20.39 13.33 -17.49
CA VAL A 11 19.03 13.17 -17.98
C VAL A 11 18.92 11.98 -18.95
N GLY A 12 19.90 11.79 -19.85
CA GLY A 12 19.91 10.67 -20.80
C GLY A 12 19.96 9.31 -20.11
N VAL A 13 20.75 9.19 -19.04
CA VAL A 13 20.81 7.95 -18.23
C VAL A 13 19.46 7.70 -17.56
N THR A 14 18.87 8.70 -16.91
CA THR A 14 17.55 8.58 -16.25
C THR A 14 16.45 8.17 -17.23
N LEU A 15 16.45 8.71 -18.48
CA LEU A 15 15.47 8.31 -19.48
C LEU A 15 15.61 6.84 -19.90
N VAL A 16 16.83 6.34 -20.05
CA VAL A 16 17.10 4.92 -20.36
C VAL A 16 16.64 4.04 -19.19
N LEU A 17 16.94 4.45 -17.95
CA LEU A 17 16.50 3.72 -16.76
C LEU A 17 14.97 3.68 -16.64
N LEU A 18 14.28 4.78 -16.89
CA LEU A 18 12.81 4.82 -16.93
C LEU A 18 12.24 3.87 -17.98
N ALA A 19 12.79 3.88 -19.18
CA ALA A 19 12.36 2.96 -20.24
C ALA A 19 12.56 1.50 -19.82
N LEU A 20 13.70 1.18 -19.19
CA LEU A 20 14.00 -0.15 -18.68
C LEU A 20 13.02 -0.56 -17.57
N LEU A 21 12.75 0.33 -16.61
CA LEU A 21 11.81 0.08 -15.51
C LEU A 21 10.39 -0.16 -16.02
N TRP A 22 9.89 0.66 -16.96
CA TRP A 22 8.57 0.44 -17.55
C TRP A 22 8.49 -0.86 -18.33
N LEU A 23 9.51 -1.18 -19.10
CA LEU A 23 9.56 -2.46 -19.82
C LEU A 23 9.55 -3.63 -18.84
N ALA A 24 10.39 -3.60 -17.81
CA ALA A 24 10.45 -4.61 -16.77
C ALA A 24 9.11 -4.75 -16.02
N ALA A 25 8.48 -3.62 -15.66
CA ALA A 25 7.16 -3.59 -15.03
C ALA A 25 6.11 -4.28 -15.91
N LYS A 26 6.07 -3.94 -17.21
CA LYS A 26 5.07 -4.50 -18.12
C LYS A 26 5.32 -5.98 -18.41
N LEU A 27 6.56 -6.39 -18.59
CA LEU A 27 6.91 -7.82 -18.78
C LEU A 27 6.61 -8.63 -17.52
N GLY A 28 6.98 -8.13 -16.34
CA GLY A 28 6.67 -8.77 -15.07
C GLY A 28 5.15 -8.86 -14.82
N GLY A 29 4.42 -7.77 -15.05
CA GLY A 29 2.96 -7.73 -14.93
C GLY A 29 2.27 -8.70 -15.89
N GLU A 30 2.71 -8.79 -17.15
CA GLU A 30 2.19 -9.75 -18.14
C GLU A 30 2.45 -11.19 -17.72
N LEU A 31 3.66 -11.48 -17.22
CA LEU A 31 3.98 -12.82 -16.69
C LEU A 31 3.08 -13.17 -15.50
N ALA A 32 2.91 -12.24 -14.57
CA ALA A 32 1.99 -12.43 -13.44
C ALA A 32 0.55 -12.69 -13.91
N PHE A 33 0.07 -11.89 -14.87
CA PHE A 33 -1.27 -12.06 -15.44
C PHE A 33 -1.47 -13.46 -16.04
N ARG A 34 -0.51 -13.96 -16.81
CA ARG A 34 -0.52 -15.35 -17.36
C ARG A 34 -0.56 -16.41 -16.27
N LEU A 35 0.09 -16.15 -15.14
CA LEU A 35 0.06 -17.01 -13.96
C LEU A 35 -1.19 -16.80 -13.09
N ARG A 36 -2.13 -15.95 -13.51
CA ARG A 36 -3.34 -15.56 -12.78
C ARG A 36 -3.04 -14.88 -11.44
N LEU A 37 -1.96 -14.11 -11.41
CA LEU A 37 -1.51 -13.31 -10.27
C LEU A 37 -1.81 -11.82 -10.53
N PRO A 38 -1.87 -10.99 -9.49
CA PRO A 38 -1.95 -9.54 -9.64
C PRO A 38 -0.72 -8.97 -10.34
N ALA A 39 -0.90 -7.93 -11.18
CA ALA A 39 0.19 -7.29 -11.91
C ALA A 39 1.30 -6.77 -10.98
N VAL A 40 0.93 -6.22 -9.83
CA VAL A 40 1.86 -5.73 -8.78
C VAL A 40 2.87 -6.81 -8.34
N ALA A 41 2.44 -8.07 -8.23
CA ALA A 41 3.35 -9.16 -7.88
C ALA A 41 4.44 -9.37 -8.96
N GLY A 42 4.07 -9.20 -10.23
CA GLY A 42 5.00 -9.28 -11.35
C GLY A 42 5.93 -8.06 -11.43
N GLU A 43 5.42 -6.88 -11.16
CA GLU A 43 6.20 -5.63 -11.12
C GLU A 43 7.26 -5.68 -10.00
N LEU A 44 6.87 -6.13 -8.81
CA LEU A 44 7.81 -6.39 -7.70
C LEU A 44 8.84 -7.46 -8.06
N GLY A 45 8.40 -8.58 -8.67
CA GLY A 45 9.27 -9.65 -9.11
C GLY A 45 10.29 -9.17 -10.16
N ALA A 46 9.85 -8.34 -11.11
CA ALA A 46 10.75 -7.73 -12.09
C ALA A 46 11.79 -6.81 -11.40
N GLY A 47 11.36 -6.05 -10.39
CA GLY A 47 12.25 -5.25 -9.56
C GLY A 47 13.29 -6.10 -8.83
N LEU A 48 12.86 -7.20 -8.19
CA LEU A 48 13.76 -8.16 -7.53
C LEU A 48 14.86 -8.68 -8.48
N VAL A 49 14.46 -9.04 -9.71
CA VAL A 49 15.41 -9.49 -10.74
C VAL A 49 16.37 -8.38 -11.12
N LEU A 50 15.88 -7.16 -11.37
CA LEU A 50 16.73 -6.01 -11.70
C LEU A 50 17.71 -5.67 -10.58
N GLY A 51 17.27 -5.69 -9.32
CA GLY A 51 18.13 -5.48 -8.17
C GLY A 51 19.22 -6.55 -8.02
N ALA A 52 18.87 -7.83 -8.29
CA ALA A 52 19.83 -8.91 -8.31
C ALA A 52 20.87 -8.75 -9.45
N VAL A 53 20.41 -8.38 -10.66
CA VAL A 53 21.29 -8.11 -11.81
C VAL A 53 22.24 -6.95 -11.51
N ALA A 54 21.74 -5.88 -10.92
CA ALA A 54 22.55 -4.71 -10.53
C ALA A 54 23.65 -5.08 -9.52
N LYS A 55 23.38 -6.00 -8.58
CA LYS A 55 24.39 -6.51 -7.65
C LYS A 55 25.46 -7.39 -8.32
N LEU A 56 25.08 -8.20 -9.32
CA LEU A 56 26.00 -9.09 -10.01
C LEU A 56 26.87 -8.38 -11.04
N HIS A 57 26.43 -7.25 -11.57
CA HIS A 57 27.10 -6.51 -12.62
C HIS A 57 27.46 -5.09 -12.18
N PRO A 58 28.70 -4.81 -11.73
CA PRO A 58 29.12 -3.48 -11.24
C PRO A 58 29.01 -2.36 -12.27
N GLY A 59 28.90 -2.68 -13.55
CA GLY A 59 28.64 -1.70 -14.62
C GLY A 59 27.16 -1.37 -14.84
N PHE A 60 26.25 -2.03 -14.12
CA PHE A 60 24.83 -1.72 -14.20
C PHE A 60 24.51 -0.50 -13.34
N PRO A 61 23.73 0.47 -13.86
CA PRO A 61 23.40 1.67 -13.10
C PRO A 61 22.70 1.35 -11.76
N ALA A 62 23.00 2.12 -10.73
CA ALA A 62 22.39 1.96 -9.40
C ALA A 62 20.92 2.45 -9.41
N ILE A 63 20.02 1.63 -9.96
CA ILE A 63 18.58 1.93 -10.06
C ILE A 63 17.96 2.19 -8.69
N ALA A 64 18.38 1.43 -7.68
CA ALA A 64 17.75 1.43 -6.35
C ALA A 64 17.89 2.74 -5.56
N HIS A 65 18.79 3.64 -5.99
CA HIS A 65 19.14 4.86 -5.26
C HIS A 65 19.28 6.10 -6.16
N ASP A 66 18.67 6.08 -7.35
CA ASP A 66 18.63 7.26 -8.22
C ASP A 66 17.56 8.24 -7.72
N PRO A 67 17.92 9.49 -7.33
CA PRO A 67 16.97 10.43 -6.72
C PRO A 67 15.80 10.82 -7.63
N ALA A 68 16.01 10.82 -8.97
CA ALA A 68 14.96 11.17 -9.91
C ALA A 68 13.95 10.02 -10.04
N LEU A 69 14.43 8.78 -10.07
CA LEU A 69 13.58 7.59 -10.07
C LEU A 69 12.81 7.47 -8.75
N ASP A 70 13.46 7.78 -7.63
CA ASP A 70 12.82 7.78 -6.30
C ASP A 70 11.68 8.78 -6.25
N LEU A 71 11.90 10.02 -6.69
CA LEU A 71 10.87 11.05 -6.76
C LEU A 71 9.68 10.61 -7.63
N LEU A 72 9.93 10.03 -8.80
CA LEU A 72 8.87 9.55 -9.69
C LEU A 72 8.11 8.37 -9.08
N GLY A 73 8.79 7.47 -8.39
CA GLY A 73 8.15 6.38 -7.64
C GLY A 73 7.27 6.91 -6.51
N GLU A 74 7.76 7.88 -5.72
CA GLU A 74 6.99 8.52 -4.66
C GLU A 74 5.76 9.26 -5.21
N LEU A 75 5.90 10.00 -6.30
CA LEU A 75 4.77 10.62 -6.98
C LEU A 75 3.77 9.56 -7.46
N GLY A 76 4.27 8.43 -7.98
CA GLY A 76 3.43 7.32 -8.43
C GLY A 76 2.55 6.76 -7.31
N ILE A 77 3.14 6.52 -6.13
CA ILE A 77 2.37 5.99 -4.99
C ILE A 77 1.41 7.04 -4.42
N VAL A 78 1.77 8.32 -4.40
CA VAL A 78 0.88 9.41 -3.96
C VAL A 78 -0.33 9.52 -4.88
N VAL A 79 -0.13 9.45 -6.22
CA VAL A 79 -1.22 9.48 -7.21
C VAL A 79 -2.09 8.21 -7.09
N LEU A 80 -1.48 7.04 -6.89
CA LEU A 80 -2.20 5.79 -6.67
C LEU A 80 -3.08 5.88 -5.41
N MET A 81 -2.53 6.37 -4.29
CA MET A 81 -3.29 6.49 -3.04
C MET A 81 -4.43 7.49 -3.15
N PHE A 82 -4.25 8.57 -3.89
CA PHE A 82 -5.33 9.49 -4.21
C PHE A 82 -6.45 8.82 -5.01
N ALA A 83 -6.10 8.03 -6.04
CA ALA A 83 -7.07 7.27 -6.82
C ALA A 83 -7.82 6.23 -5.96
N VAL A 84 -7.12 5.48 -5.09
CA VAL A 84 -7.73 4.54 -4.12
C VAL A 84 -8.66 5.26 -3.15
N GLY A 85 -8.29 6.46 -2.71
CA GLY A 85 -9.14 7.32 -1.88
C GLY A 85 -10.44 7.70 -2.57
N LEU A 86 -10.41 8.03 -3.88
CA LEU A 86 -11.60 8.34 -4.67
C LEU A 86 -12.55 7.15 -4.85
N GLU A 87 -12.02 5.91 -4.86
CA GLU A 87 -12.84 4.69 -4.90
C GLU A 87 -13.55 4.39 -3.57
N SER A 88 -13.09 5.00 -2.49
CA SER A 88 -13.59 4.80 -1.13
C SER A 88 -14.52 5.95 -0.75
N THR A 89 -15.71 5.66 -0.20
CA THR A 89 -16.62 6.72 0.26
C THR A 89 -16.93 6.57 1.76
N VAL A 90 -16.95 7.69 2.48
CA VAL A 90 -17.29 7.74 3.91
C VAL A 90 -18.66 7.08 4.19
N PRO A 91 -19.74 7.31 3.40
CA PRO A 91 -21.00 6.64 3.59
C PRO A 91 -20.95 5.12 3.46
N GLN A 92 -20.13 4.58 2.53
CA GLN A 92 -19.95 3.12 2.37
C GLN A 92 -19.31 2.51 3.61
N MET A 93 -18.36 3.22 4.23
CA MET A 93 -17.74 2.81 5.48
C MET A 93 -18.78 2.71 6.63
N VAL A 94 -19.70 3.65 6.71
CA VAL A 94 -20.77 3.68 7.74
C VAL A 94 -21.80 2.57 7.49
N GLN A 95 -22.15 2.28 6.22
CA GLN A 95 -23.16 1.28 5.88
C GLN A 95 -22.74 -0.17 6.14
N VAL A 96 -21.44 -0.47 6.17
CA VAL A 96 -20.95 -1.86 6.33
C VAL A 96 -21.16 -2.40 7.74
N GLY A 97 -21.35 -1.51 8.72
CA GLY A 97 -21.76 -1.83 10.07
C GLY A 97 -20.70 -2.56 10.91
N PHE A 98 -21.13 -2.93 12.11
CA PHE A 98 -20.28 -3.49 13.16
C PHE A 98 -19.57 -4.81 12.78
N LYS A 99 -20.10 -5.56 11.80
CA LYS A 99 -19.47 -6.82 11.35
C LYS A 99 -18.16 -6.59 10.63
N ALA A 100 -18.13 -5.63 9.70
CA ALA A 100 -16.91 -5.29 8.99
C ALA A 100 -15.87 -4.68 9.93
N LEU A 101 -16.30 -3.86 10.89
CA LEU A 101 -15.41 -3.34 11.91
C LEU A 101 -14.77 -4.46 12.74
N ARG A 102 -15.55 -5.46 13.18
CA ARG A 102 -15.01 -6.61 13.91
C ARG A 102 -14.02 -7.42 13.07
N VAL A 103 -14.37 -7.69 11.79
CA VAL A 103 -13.49 -8.42 10.87
C VAL A 103 -12.20 -7.63 10.65
N ALA A 104 -12.27 -6.32 10.43
CA ALA A 104 -11.12 -5.46 10.26
C ALA A 104 -10.25 -5.42 11.53
N SER A 105 -10.85 -5.21 12.71
CA SER A 105 -10.09 -5.16 13.97
C SER A 105 -9.34 -6.46 14.26
N VAL A 106 -10.00 -7.62 14.09
CA VAL A 106 -9.33 -8.91 14.22
C VAL A 106 -8.31 -9.12 13.09
N GLY A 107 -8.64 -8.65 11.88
CA GLY A 107 -7.80 -8.71 10.69
C GLY A 107 -6.54 -7.83 10.76
N VAL A 108 -6.52 -6.82 11.63
CA VAL A 108 -5.31 -6.02 11.96
C VAL A 108 -4.55 -6.70 13.10
N LEU A 109 -5.22 -6.98 14.21
CA LEU A 109 -4.55 -7.45 15.43
C LEU A 109 -3.97 -8.86 15.30
N ALA A 110 -4.72 -9.81 14.71
CA ALA A 110 -4.25 -11.20 14.63
C ALA A 110 -2.99 -11.37 13.77
N PRO A 111 -2.90 -10.86 12.53
CA PRO A 111 -1.67 -10.96 11.76
C PRO A 111 -0.53 -10.11 12.34
N MET A 112 -0.81 -8.98 13.00
CA MET A 112 0.19 -8.17 13.68
C MET A 112 0.87 -8.96 14.81
N LEU A 113 0.07 -9.52 15.72
CA LEU A 113 0.61 -10.27 16.85
C LEU A 113 1.31 -11.56 16.41
N ALA A 114 0.76 -12.26 15.42
CA ALA A 114 1.37 -13.45 14.87
C ALA A 114 2.67 -13.13 14.10
N GLY A 115 2.70 -12.02 13.36
CA GLY A 115 3.88 -11.53 12.67
C GLY A 115 4.96 -11.03 13.61
N LEU A 116 4.59 -10.30 14.68
CA LEU A 116 5.50 -9.92 15.76
C LEU A 116 6.14 -11.16 16.39
N LEU A 117 5.35 -12.19 16.71
CA LEU A 117 5.86 -13.43 17.27
C LEU A 117 6.82 -14.15 16.31
N ALA A 118 6.48 -14.19 15.02
CA ALA A 118 7.35 -14.76 14.00
C ALA A 118 8.67 -13.97 13.89
N ALA A 119 8.61 -12.64 13.87
CA ALA A 119 9.79 -11.78 13.85
C ALA A 119 10.67 -12.02 15.08
N TRP A 120 10.08 -12.01 16.27
CA TRP A 120 10.79 -12.24 17.54
C TRP A 120 11.51 -13.59 17.60
N ILE A 121 10.93 -14.65 17.02
CA ILE A 121 11.53 -16.00 16.99
C ILE A 121 12.66 -16.09 15.96
N PHE A 122 12.47 -15.52 14.77
CA PHE A 122 13.34 -15.77 13.61
C PHE A 122 14.34 -14.64 13.33
N LEU A 123 14.10 -13.40 13.78
CA LEU A 123 15.07 -12.33 13.65
C LEU A 123 16.27 -12.53 14.61
N PRO A 124 17.42 -11.88 14.37
CA PRO A 124 18.59 -11.97 15.21
C PRO A 124 18.28 -11.68 16.69
N ALA A 125 18.92 -12.41 17.61
CA ALA A 125 18.80 -12.13 19.05
C ALA A 125 19.28 -10.70 19.34
N GLY A 126 18.50 -9.95 20.13
CA GLY A 126 18.78 -8.55 20.43
C GLY A 126 18.10 -7.53 19.50
N THR A 127 17.32 -8.00 18.51
CA THR A 127 16.46 -7.11 17.72
C THR A 127 15.50 -6.35 18.64
N PRO A 128 15.42 -5.02 18.57
CA PRO A 128 14.51 -4.24 19.40
C PRO A 128 13.04 -4.63 19.14
N LEU A 129 12.24 -4.73 20.21
CA LEU A 129 10.82 -5.07 20.12
C LEU A 129 10.03 -4.19 19.15
N LEU A 130 10.44 -2.93 18.98
CA LEU A 130 9.82 -2.00 18.03
C LEU A 130 10.01 -2.46 16.57
N VAL A 131 11.13 -3.10 16.25
CA VAL A 131 11.38 -3.71 14.93
C VAL A 131 10.42 -4.88 14.70
N ASP A 132 10.31 -5.79 15.69
CA ASP A 132 9.40 -6.95 15.61
C ASP A 132 7.94 -6.50 15.48
N LEU A 133 7.56 -5.48 16.25
CA LEU A 133 6.22 -4.88 16.21
C LEU A 133 5.94 -4.26 14.84
N PHE A 134 6.91 -3.54 14.28
CA PHE A 134 6.79 -2.92 12.96
C PHE A 134 6.71 -3.98 11.85
N ALA A 135 7.53 -5.03 11.94
CA ALA A 135 7.49 -6.17 11.03
C ALA A 135 6.11 -6.86 11.05
N GLY A 136 5.54 -7.06 12.24
CA GLY A 136 4.16 -7.57 12.38
C GLY A 136 3.12 -6.63 11.78
N ALA A 137 3.28 -5.31 11.96
CA ALA A 137 2.37 -4.32 11.41
C ALA A 137 2.38 -4.30 9.87
N CYS A 138 3.51 -4.58 9.22
CA CYS A 138 3.56 -4.73 7.76
C CYS A 138 2.61 -5.81 7.23
N LEU A 139 2.24 -6.79 8.06
CA LEU A 139 1.30 -7.87 7.70
C LEU A 139 -0.18 -7.52 7.96
N CYS A 140 -0.51 -6.32 8.39
CA CYS A 140 -1.90 -5.97 8.74
C CYS A 140 -2.77 -5.66 7.53
N ALA A 141 -2.30 -4.82 6.61
CA ALA A 141 -3.10 -4.25 5.55
C ALA A 141 -3.62 -5.30 4.55
N THR A 142 -4.85 -5.10 4.06
CA THR A 142 -5.51 -5.95 3.05
C THR A 142 -5.67 -5.20 1.74
N SER A 143 -5.38 -5.82 0.59
CA SER A 143 -5.63 -5.20 -0.70
C SER A 143 -7.10 -5.27 -1.09
N ILE A 144 -7.79 -4.12 -1.07
CA ILE A 144 -9.17 -3.99 -1.53
C ILE A 144 -9.28 -4.36 -3.00
N GLY A 145 -8.38 -3.83 -3.85
CA GLY A 145 -8.41 -4.00 -5.30
C GLY A 145 -8.34 -5.46 -5.72
N ILE A 146 -7.40 -6.23 -5.15
CA ILE A 146 -7.21 -7.65 -5.45
C ILE A 146 -8.45 -8.45 -5.02
N SER A 147 -8.93 -8.23 -3.80
CA SER A 147 -10.12 -8.93 -3.28
C SER A 147 -11.37 -8.58 -4.08
N ALA A 148 -11.58 -7.32 -4.45
CA ALA A 148 -12.68 -6.87 -5.28
C ALA A 148 -12.64 -7.50 -6.67
N GLN A 149 -11.47 -7.58 -7.28
CA GLN A 149 -11.30 -8.20 -8.59
C GLN A 149 -11.69 -9.67 -8.57
N VAL A 150 -11.14 -10.45 -7.61
CA VAL A 150 -11.48 -11.88 -7.48
C VAL A 150 -12.97 -12.09 -7.19
N LEU A 151 -13.56 -11.25 -6.33
CA LEU A 151 -15.01 -11.32 -6.04
C LEU A 151 -15.85 -11.00 -7.29
N ARG A 152 -15.45 -10.02 -8.10
CA ARG A 152 -16.14 -9.66 -9.36
C ARG A 152 -16.06 -10.78 -10.38
N GLU A 153 -14.88 -11.35 -10.60
CA GLU A 153 -14.65 -12.47 -11.52
C GLU A 153 -15.52 -13.69 -11.18
N HIS A 154 -15.83 -13.87 -9.90
CA HIS A 154 -16.68 -14.97 -9.44
C HIS A 154 -18.15 -14.58 -9.22
N GLY A 155 -18.57 -13.34 -9.54
CA GLY A 155 -19.92 -12.84 -9.34
C GLY A 155 -20.34 -12.72 -7.87
N ALA A 156 -19.35 -12.63 -6.95
CA ALA A 156 -19.58 -12.63 -5.50
C ALA A 156 -19.46 -11.24 -4.85
N ALA A 157 -19.12 -10.19 -5.61
CA ALA A 157 -18.92 -8.83 -5.06
C ALA A 157 -20.17 -8.27 -4.37
N ARG A 158 -21.37 -8.56 -4.90
CA ARG A 158 -22.64 -8.12 -4.32
C ARG A 158 -23.20 -9.08 -3.26
N SER A 159 -22.54 -10.21 -2.98
CA SER A 159 -22.94 -11.13 -1.92
C SER A 159 -22.77 -10.47 -0.55
N ARG A 160 -23.37 -11.07 0.48
CA ARG A 160 -23.22 -10.60 1.86
C ARG A 160 -21.77 -10.63 2.30
N GLU A 161 -21.09 -11.75 2.01
CA GLU A 161 -19.66 -11.91 2.32
C GLU A 161 -18.81 -10.92 1.54
N GLY A 162 -19.10 -10.71 0.24
CA GLY A 162 -18.39 -9.73 -0.58
C GLY A 162 -18.46 -8.33 0.01
N ARG A 163 -19.66 -7.89 0.43
CA ARG A 163 -19.82 -6.58 1.10
C ARG A 163 -19.09 -6.50 2.42
N VAL A 164 -19.07 -7.57 3.22
CA VAL A 164 -18.30 -7.61 4.49
C VAL A 164 -16.81 -7.54 4.21
N ILE A 165 -16.30 -8.29 3.21
CA ILE A 165 -14.88 -8.27 2.82
C ILE A 165 -14.48 -6.85 2.38
N LEU A 166 -15.20 -6.27 1.42
CA LEU A 166 -14.88 -4.96 0.87
C LEU A 166 -14.93 -3.88 1.93
N GLY A 167 -15.96 -3.89 2.78
CA GLY A 167 -16.07 -2.92 3.84
C GLY A 167 -15.06 -3.12 4.97
N ALA A 168 -14.73 -4.38 5.30
CA ALA A 168 -13.69 -4.67 6.27
C ALA A 168 -12.31 -4.22 5.74
N ALA A 169 -12.04 -4.40 4.45
CA ALA A 169 -10.79 -3.96 3.84
C ALA A 169 -10.64 -2.43 3.86
N VAL A 170 -11.72 -1.68 3.58
CA VAL A 170 -11.72 -0.19 3.71
C VAL A 170 -11.43 0.25 5.15
N ILE A 171 -12.03 -0.39 6.15
CA ILE A 171 -11.76 -0.09 7.56
C ILE A 171 -10.32 -0.51 7.94
N ASP A 172 -9.86 -1.64 7.43
CA ASP A 172 -8.51 -2.18 7.62
C ASP A 172 -7.43 -1.19 7.15
N ASP A 173 -7.65 -0.51 6.01
CA ASP A 173 -6.76 0.54 5.52
C ASP A 173 -6.64 1.70 6.51
N VAL A 174 -7.78 2.18 7.02
CA VAL A 174 -7.77 3.26 8.03
C VAL A 174 -7.09 2.81 9.32
N LEU A 175 -7.42 1.62 9.82
CA LEU A 175 -6.78 1.07 11.03
C LEU A 175 -5.28 0.83 10.80
N GLY A 176 -4.89 0.36 9.61
CA GLY A 176 -3.50 0.20 9.22
C GLY A 176 -2.74 1.52 9.25
N LEU A 177 -3.29 2.57 8.65
CA LEU A 177 -2.68 3.90 8.68
C LEU A 177 -2.54 4.45 10.11
N LEU A 178 -3.56 4.29 10.96
CA LEU A 178 -3.49 4.67 12.37
C LEU A 178 -2.41 3.88 13.11
N LEU A 179 -2.30 2.59 12.83
CA LEU A 179 -1.26 1.73 13.40
C LEU A 179 0.14 2.16 12.96
N LEU A 180 0.32 2.46 11.65
CA LEU A 180 1.58 2.98 11.12
C LEU A 180 2.01 4.25 11.86
N VAL A 181 1.08 5.19 12.02
CA VAL A 181 1.34 6.44 12.75
C VAL A 181 1.70 6.18 14.21
N ALA A 182 0.96 5.30 14.88
CA ALA A 182 1.20 4.98 16.29
C ALA A 182 2.58 4.35 16.49
N ILE A 183 2.98 3.38 15.64
CA ILE A 183 4.28 2.71 15.76
C ILE A 183 5.41 3.66 15.34
N SER A 184 5.24 4.44 14.27
CA SER A 184 6.23 5.44 13.85
C SER A 184 6.45 6.48 14.94
N GLY A 185 5.39 6.91 15.61
CA GLY A 185 5.47 7.81 16.76
C GLY A 185 6.19 7.18 17.96
N ALA A 186 5.98 5.88 18.22
CA ALA A 186 6.69 5.14 19.27
C ALA A 186 8.20 5.03 18.97
N VAL A 187 8.56 4.75 17.72
CA VAL A 187 9.95 4.71 17.25
C VAL A 187 10.60 6.07 17.41
N ALA A 188 9.95 7.15 16.95
CA ALA A 188 10.47 8.51 17.11
C ALA A 188 10.64 8.93 18.58
N ALA A 189 9.73 8.49 19.46
CA ALA A 189 9.82 8.72 20.90
C ALA A 189 10.98 7.94 21.54
N ALA A 190 11.23 6.70 21.12
CA ALA A 190 12.34 5.88 21.60
C ALA A 190 13.70 6.42 21.17
N ALA A 191 13.84 6.87 19.92
CA ALA A 191 15.06 7.46 19.37
C ALA A 191 15.53 8.71 20.13
N GLY A 192 14.67 9.38 20.90
CA GLY A 192 15.00 10.56 21.71
C GLY A 192 15.39 10.26 23.16
N GLY A 193 15.74 9.02 23.54
CA GLY A 193 16.32 8.70 24.85
C GLY A 193 15.31 8.43 25.97
N GLY A 194 14.11 8.01 25.64
CA GLY A 194 13.10 7.55 26.60
C GLY A 194 11.71 7.51 26.00
N MET A 195 10.88 6.57 26.45
CA MET A 195 9.48 6.46 26.04
C MET A 195 8.72 7.71 26.54
N ALA A 196 8.80 8.78 25.77
CA ALA A 196 8.10 10.02 26.07
C ALA A 196 6.64 9.88 25.65
N TRP A 197 5.81 9.31 26.53
CA TRP A 197 4.36 9.19 26.36
C TRP A 197 3.71 10.48 25.85
N GLY A 198 4.25 11.64 26.27
CA GLY A 198 3.82 12.96 25.78
C GLY A 198 4.11 13.17 24.28
N ARG A 199 5.26 12.70 23.77
CA ARG A 199 5.58 12.77 22.32
C ARG A 199 4.70 11.85 21.50
N LEU A 200 4.51 10.61 21.96
CA LEU A 200 3.61 9.66 21.33
C LEU A 200 2.16 10.19 21.30
N GLY A 201 1.67 10.67 22.46
CA GLY A 201 0.33 11.26 22.54
C GLY A 201 0.16 12.46 21.62
N ARG A 202 1.18 13.35 21.55
CA ARG A 202 1.19 14.50 20.62
C ARG A 202 1.18 14.06 19.16
N SER A 203 2.01 13.10 18.75
CA SER A 203 2.05 12.59 17.38
C SER A 203 0.71 11.96 16.98
N LEU A 204 0.15 11.14 17.86
CA LEU A 204 -1.17 10.53 17.64
C LEU A 204 -2.28 11.60 17.56
N ALA A 205 -2.27 12.59 18.46
CA ALA A 205 -3.23 13.69 18.45
C ALA A 205 -3.13 14.54 17.17
N LEU A 206 -1.91 14.82 16.69
CA LEU A 206 -1.68 15.54 15.43
C LEU A 206 -2.19 14.74 14.23
N ALA A 207 -1.92 13.45 14.18
CA ALA A 207 -2.35 12.57 13.11
C ALA A 207 -3.88 12.43 13.06
N LEU A 208 -4.51 12.12 14.20
CA LEU A 208 -5.96 12.05 14.32
C LEU A 208 -6.62 13.41 14.09
N GLY A 209 -6.02 14.47 14.62
CA GLY A 209 -6.44 15.86 14.40
C GLY A 209 -6.38 16.25 12.92
N PHE A 210 -5.30 15.88 12.21
CA PHE A 210 -5.19 16.09 10.77
C PHE A 210 -6.29 15.33 10.01
N LEU A 211 -6.49 14.03 10.28
CA LEU A 211 -7.52 13.24 9.62
C LEU A 211 -8.92 13.80 9.89
N ALA A 212 -9.21 14.14 11.14
CA ALA A 212 -10.48 14.77 11.52
C ALA A 212 -10.67 16.14 10.83
N ALA A 213 -9.64 16.98 10.81
CA ALA A 213 -9.66 18.27 10.13
C ALA A 213 -9.79 18.10 8.61
N ALA A 214 -9.05 17.17 8.01
CA ALA A 214 -9.13 16.88 6.59
C ALA A 214 -10.55 16.45 6.21
N LEU A 215 -11.13 15.47 6.93
CA LEU A 215 -12.48 14.98 6.65
C LEU A 215 -13.58 16.02 6.90
N THR A 216 -13.44 16.89 7.94
CA THR A 216 -14.45 17.89 8.28
C THR A 216 -14.25 19.17 7.47
N LEU A 217 -13.08 19.84 7.59
CA LEU A 217 -12.80 21.09 6.89
C LEU A 217 -12.69 20.87 5.37
N GLY A 218 -12.09 19.73 4.95
CA GLY A 218 -11.99 19.35 3.56
C GLY A 218 -13.38 19.27 2.91
N ARG A 219 -14.34 18.64 3.56
CA ARG A 219 -15.71 18.57 3.06
C ARG A 219 -16.37 19.94 2.85
N PHE A 220 -16.04 20.94 3.69
CA PHE A 220 -16.52 22.30 3.51
C PHE A 220 -15.72 23.11 2.49
N ALA A 221 -14.40 22.94 2.45
CA ALA A 221 -13.51 23.68 1.55
C ALA A 221 -13.61 23.19 0.10
N THR A 222 -13.76 21.89 -0.12
CA THR A 222 -13.79 21.26 -1.45
C THR A 222 -14.88 21.84 -2.35
N PRO A 223 -16.17 22.00 -1.94
CA PRO A 223 -17.20 22.58 -2.79
C PRO A 223 -16.89 24.02 -3.21
N HIS A 224 -16.20 24.79 -2.35
CA HIS A 224 -15.83 26.17 -2.67
C HIS A 224 -14.70 26.21 -3.70
N LEU A 225 -13.69 25.36 -3.53
CA LEU A 225 -12.56 25.24 -4.46
C LEU A 225 -13.04 24.82 -5.85
N PHE A 226 -13.89 23.80 -5.96
CA PHE A 226 -14.39 23.31 -7.23
C PHE A 226 -15.41 24.26 -7.87
N ARG A 227 -16.21 25.01 -7.09
CA ARG A 227 -17.04 26.09 -7.62
C ARG A 227 -16.22 27.24 -8.20
N LEU A 228 -15.09 27.59 -7.57
CA LEU A 228 -14.17 28.60 -8.10
C LEU A 228 -13.55 28.11 -9.42
N ALA A 229 -13.10 26.85 -9.46
CA ALA A 229 -12.57 26.22 -10.67
C ALA A 229 -13.60 26.19 -11.83
N ASN A 230 -14.88 25.98 -11.51
CA ASN A 230 -15.94 25.98 -12.52
C ASN A 230 -16.16 27.35 -13.19
N ARG A 231 -15.70 28.46 -12.57
CA ARG A 231 -15.69 29.79 -13.16
C ARG A 231 -14.55 30.03 -14.18
N MET A 232 -13.54 29.13 -14.15
CA MET A 232 -12.44 29.22 -15.11
C MET A 232 -12.93 28.89 -16.52
N ARG A 233 -12.48 29.66 -17.51
CA ARG A 233 -12.84 29.45 -18.92
C ARG A 233 -11.94 28.42 -19.62
N SER A 234 -10.82 28.04 -18.99
CA SER A 234 -9.91 27.01 -19.51
C SER A 234 -10.55 25.63 -19.46
N HIS A 235 -10.16 24.79 -20.41
CA HIS A 235 -10.49 23.36 -20.42
C HIS A 235 -9.45 22.56 -19.61
N GLN A 236 -9.79 21.33 -19.20
CA GLN A 236 -8.91 20.40 -18.49
C GLN A 236 -8.45 20.90 -17.11
N VAL A 237 -9.34 21.52 -16.36
CA VAL A 237 -9.07 22.05 -15.01
C VAL A 237 -9.18 20.98 -13.94
N LEU A 238 -10.00 19.96 -14.17
CA LEU A 238 -10.36 18.94 -13.17
C LEU A 238 -9.13 18.15 -12.67
N LEU A 239 -8.31 17.64 -13.58
CA LEU A 239 -7.13 16.83 -13.23
C LEU A 239 -6.06 17.63 -12.49
N PRO A 240 -5.58 18.79 -12.98
CA PRO A 240 -4.59 19.59 -12.25
C PRO A 240 -5.07 20.04 -10.88
N LEU A 241 -6.36 20.39 -10.75
CA LEU A 241 -6.94 20.81 -9.48
C LEU A 241 -7.02 19.63 -8.48
N GLY A 242 -7.45 18.46 -8.95
CA GLY A 242 -7.49 17.25 -8.15
C GLY A 242 -6.10 16.83 -7.64
N LEU A 243 -5.10 16.84 -8.54
CA LEU A 243 -3.71 16.54 -8.18
C LEU A 243 -3.13 17.60 -7.24
N GLY A 244 -3.36 18.89 -7.51
CA GLY A 244 -2.90 19.97 -6.63
C GLY A 244 -3.51 19.86 -5.23
N PHE A 245 -4.79 19.50 -5.14
CA PHE A 245 -5.46 19.21 -3.87
C PHE A 245 -4.87 18.01 -3.16
N ALA A 246 -4.60 16.90 -3.88
CA ALA A 246 -3.98 15.71 -3.33
C ALA A 246 -2.57 15.98 -2.80
N PHE A 247 -1.74 16.69 -3.56
CA PHE A 247 -0.37 17.03 -3.16
C PHE A 247 -0.35 18.01 -1.99
N LEU A 248 -1.27 18.98 -1.95
CA LEU A 248 -1.41 19.89 -0.81
C LEU A 248 -1.78 19.12 0.48
N LEU A 249 -2.75 18.22 0.42
CA LEU A 249 -3.12 17.40 1.58
C LEU A 249 -2.02 16.41 1.94
N ALA A 250 -1.31 15.84 0.98
CA ALA A 250 -0.14 15.01 1.23
C ALA A 250 0.93 15.78 2.00
N TRP A 251 1.25 17.00 1.56
CA TRP A 251 2.19 17.88 2.25
C TRP A 251 1.71 18.28 3.64
N LEU A 252 0.45 18.69 3.80
CA LEU A 252 -0.13 19.02 5.12
C LEU A 252 -0.11 17.81 6.06
N GLY A 253 -0.38 16.61 5.54
CA GLY A 253 -0.25 15.36 6.29
C GLY A 253 1.17 15.12 6.77
N SER A 254 2.18 15.41 5.95
CA SER A 254 3.58 15.27 6.34
C SER A 254 4.00 16.24 7.46
N LEU A 255 3.44 17.45 7.48
CA LEU A 255 3.62 18.39 8.58
C LEU A 255 3.01 17.88 9.90
N ALA A 256 1.95 17.07 9.82
CA ALA A 256 1.37 16.39 10.97
C ALA A 256 2.12 15.11 11.39
N GLY A 257 3.24 14.80 10.73
CA GLY A 257 4.06 13.61 10.99
C GLY A 257 3.53 12.33 10.30
N LEU A 258 2.61 12.46 9.34
CA LEU A 258 2.10 11.35 8.54
C LEU A 258 2.92 11.15 7.27
N ALA A 259 2.91 9.93 6.72
CA ALA A 259 3.43 9.71 5.38
C ALA A 259 2.60 10.47 4.33
N LEU A 260 3.23 10.97 3.25
CA LEU A 260 2.58 11.71 2.16
C LEU A 260 1.35 11.00 1.60
N ILE A 261 1.44 9.68 1.52
CA ILE A 261 0.39 8.80 1.03
C ILE A 261 -0.92 8.88 1.83
N VAL A 262 -0.84 9.13 3.14
CA VAL A 262 -2.03 9.27 4.02
C VAL A 262 -2.81 10.53 3.66
N GLY A 263 -2.11 11.64 3.45
CA GLY A 263 -2.72 12.89 3.03
C GLY A 263 -3.35 12.79 1.64
N ALA A 264 -2.67 12.11 0.71
CA ALA A 264 -3.19 11.85 -0.64
C ALA A 264 -4.46 10.97 -0.61
N TYR A 265 -4.46 9.90 0.19
CA TYR A 265 -5.63 9.06 0.40
C TYR A 265 -6.80 9.84 1.00
N ALA A 266 -6.53 10.65 2.05
CA ALA A 266 -7.53 11.52 2.64
C ALA A 266 -8.12 12.52 1.63
N ALA A 267 -7.29 13.08 0.75
CA ALA A 267 -7.76 13.97 -0.33
C ALA A 267 -8.77 13.27 -1.25
N GLY A 268 -8.47 12.03 -1.66
CA GLY A 268 -9.39 11.21 -2.46
C GLY A 268 -10.70 10.92 -1.74
N LEU A 269 -10.62 10.54 -0.46
CA LEU A 269 -11.77 10.23 0.37
C LEU A 269 -12.71 11.43 0.58
N ILE A 270 -12.16 12.66 0.63
CA ILE A 270 -12.93 13.90 0.81
C ILE A 270 -13.64 14.31 -0.49
N LEU A 271 -13.07 13.99 -1.64
CA LEU A 271 -13.62 14.32 -2.94
C LEU A 271 -14.82 13.45 -3.28
N GLU A 272 -15.97 13.76 -2.67
CA GLU A 272 -17.23 13.11 -3.01
C GLU A 272 -17.63 13.44 -4.46
N PRO A 273 -18.24 12.51 -5.21
CA PRO A 273 -18.68 12.74 -6.59
C PRO A 273 -19.53 14.00 -6.74
N ALA A 274 -20.39 14.33 -5.78
CA ALA A 274 -21.23 15.51 -5.80
C ALA A 274 -20.44 16.84 -5.86
N HIS A 275 -19.21 16.87 -5.38
CA HIS A 275 -18.38 18.08 -5.38
C HIS A 275 -17.73 18.36 -6.75
N VAL A 276 -17.49 17.33 -7.54
CA VAL A 276 -16.80 17.42 -8.83
C VAL A 276 -17.75 17.29 -10.00
N GLN A 277 -19.00 16.87 -9.79
CA GLN A 277 -19.98 16.51 -10.80
C GLN A 277 -20.13 17.61 -11.88
N THR A 278 -20.25 18.89 -11.51
CA THR A 278 -20.41 19.99 -12.47
C THR A 278 -19.21 20.16 -13.40
N LEU A 279 -17.97 19.90 -12.90
CA LEU A 279 -16.77 19.92 -13.72
C LEU A 279 -16.64 18.65 -14.55
N GLU A 280 -16.99 17.48 -14.00
CA GLU A 280 -17.03 16.22 -14.72
C GLU A 280 -18.01 16.28 -15.91
N GLU A 281 -19.20 16.84 -15.70
CA GLU A 281 -20.19 17.05 -16.76
C GLU A 281 -19.67 18.03 -17.83
N ARG A 282 -19.01 19.11 -17.42
CA ARG A 282 -18.43 20.09 -18.34
C ARG A 282 -17.26 19.52 -19.16
N GLU A 283 -16.41 18.73 -18.55
CA GLU A 283 -15.22 18.15 -19.19
C GLU A 283 -15.50 16.79 -19.83
N LEU A 284 -16.72 16.25 -19.67
CA LEU A 284 -17.17 14.93 -20.17
C LEU A 284 -16.30 13.75 -19.67
N HIS A 285 -15.57 13.94 -18.58
CA HIS A 285 -14.69 12.95 -18.01
C HIS A 285 -14.77 12.96 -16.48
N ARG A 286 -14.69 11.80 -15.89
CA ARG A 286 -14.61 11.63 -14.44
C ARG A 286 -13.16 11.74 -13.97
N LEU A 287 -12.97 12.30 -12.77
CA LEU A 287 -11.63 12.49 -12.20
C LEU A 287 -10.87 11.16 -12.07
N ASP A 288 -11.54 10.07 -11.67
CA ASP A 288 -10.94 8.74 -11.59
C ASP A 288 -10.43 8.24 -12.96
N GLN A 289 -11.17 8.53 -14.05
CA GLN A 289 -10.77 8.17 -15.41
C GLN A 289 -9.56 9.00 -15.89
N LEU A 290 -9.51 10.28 -15.55
CA LEU A 290 -8.38 11.16 -15.89
C LEU A 290 -7.10 10.78 -15.13
N LEU A 291 -7.22 10.22 -13.92
CA LEU A 291 -6.09 9.76 -13.12
C LEU A 291 -5.52 8.42 -13.60
N GLN A 292 -6.33 7.56 -14.22
CA GLN A 292 -5.91 6.21 -14.61
C GLN A 292 -4.63 6.18 -15.47
N PRO A 293 -4.43 7.02 -16.49
CA PRO A 293 -3.19 7.04 -17.26
C PRO A 293 -1.96 7.34 -16.39
N LEU A 294 -2.08 8.25 -15.42
CA LEU A 294 -0.99 8.59 -14.50
C LEU A 294 -0.70 7.42 -13.55
N VAL A 295 -1.72 6.79 -13.00
CA VAL A 295 -1.58 5.59 -12.16
C VAL A 295 -0.88 4.48 -12.94
N VAL A 296 -1.32 4.19 -14.17
CA VAL A 296 -0.77 3.12 -15.02
C VAL A 296 0.70 3.36 -15.39
N VAL A 297 1.13 4.61 -15.49
CA VAL A 297 2.51 4.99 -15.86
C VAL A 297 3.40 5.10 -14.61
N LEU A 298 2.93 5.75 -13.56
CA LEU A 298 3.79 6.09 -12.41
C LEU A 298 3.81 5.01 -11.33
N SER A 299 2.67 4.35 -11.02
CA SER A 299 2.65 3.37 -9.91
C SER A 299 3.56 2.16 -10.14
N PRO A 300 3.72 1.61 -11.38
CA PRO A 300 4.65 0.50 -11.60
C PRO A 300 6.10 0.85 -11.27
N LEU A 301 6.51 2.11 -11.43
CA LEU A 301 7.86 2.56 -11.05
C LEU A 301 8.11 2.33 -9.56
N PHE A 302 7.14 2.72 -8.72
CA PHE A 302 7.23 2.49 -7.28
C PHE A 302 7.43 1.00 -6.95
N PHE A 303 6.62 0.11 -7.54
CA PHE A 303 6.69 -1.32 -7.24
C PHE A 303 7.98 -1.97 -7.74
N VAL A 304 8.44 -1.62 -8.95
CA VAL A 304 9.72 -2.11 -9.48
C VAL A 304 10.89 -1.60 -8.64
N LEU A 305 10.90 -0.31 -8.26
CA LEU A 305 11.95 0.25 -7.40
C LEU A 305 11.95 -0.40 -6.01
N MET A 306 10.77 -0.63 -5.42
CA MET A 306 10.66 -1.38 -4.16
C MET A 306 11.21 -2.80 -4.27
N GLY A 307 10.91 -3.50 -5.38
CA GLY A 307 11.48 -4.80 -5.66
C GLY A 307 13.00 -4.75 -5.82
N ALA A 308 13.51 -3.75 -6.55
CA ALA A 308 14.96 -3.60 -6.82
C ALA A 308 15.79 -3.30 -5.56
N ARG A 309 15.19 -2.73 -4.53
CA ARG A 309 15.84 -2.47 -3.23
C ARG A 309 15.98 -3.72 -2.36
N VAL A 310 15.24 -4.77 -2.68
CA VAL A 310 15.24 -6.00 -1.88
C VAL A 310 16.49 -6.82 -2.19
N ASP A 311 17.21 -7.20 -1.15
CA ASP A 311 18.34 -8.10 -1.25
C ASP A 311 17.89 -9.55 -1.43
N LEU A 312 17.74 -9.99 -2.69
CA LEU A 312 17.36 -11.36 -3.00
C LEU A 312 18.36 -12.38 -2.46
N PHE A 313 19.66 -12.05 -2.41
CA PHE A 313 20.70 -12.96 -1.91
C PHE A 313 20.61 -13.13 -0.39
N ALA A 314 20.20 -12.08 0.34
CA ALA A 314 19.94 -12.19 1.76
C ALA A 314 18.80 -13.20 2.08
N LEU A 315 17.80 -13.31 1.19
CA LEU A 315 16.71 -14.31 1.35
C LEU A 315 17.19 -15.77 1.19
N LEU A 316 18.37 -16.00 0.64
CA LEU A 316 18.95 -17.33 0.56
C LEU A 316 19.55 -17.78 1.91
N GLU A 317 19.72 -16.87 2.86
CA GLU A 317 20.09 -17.24 4.22
C GLU A 317 18.95 -18.05 4.87
N PRO A 318 19.23 -19.26 5.37
CA PRO A 318 18.18 -20.16 5.90
C PRO A 318 17.32 -19.53 6.99
N ARG A 319 17.90 -18.65 7.81
CA ARG A 319 17.19 -17.97 8.91
C ARG A 319 16.20 -16.94 8.37
N LEU A 320 16.61 -16.11 7.41
CA LEU A 320 15.75 -15.11 6.79
C LEU A 320 14.65 -15.76 5.93
N LEU A 321 14.98 -16.84 5.23
CA LEU A 321 13.97 -17.63 4.52
C LEU A 321 12.94 -18.20 5.48
N ALA A 322 13.38 -18.76 6.61
CA ALA A 322 12.49 -19.26 7.65
C ALA A 322 11.61 -18.14 8.24
N CYS A 323 12.17 -16.94 8.47
CA CYS A 323 11.43 -15.77 8.90
C CYS A 323 10.36 -15.37 7.85
N THR A 324 10.74 -15.28 6.58
CA THR A 324 9.85 -14.98 5.45
C THR A 324 8.67 -15.95 5.39
N LEU A 325 8.95 -17.25 5.47
CA LEU A 325 7.93 -18.29 5.43
C LEU A 325 7.03 -18.22 6.68
N ALA A 326 7.63 -18.06 7.87
CA ALA A 326 6.88 -17.94 9.11
C ALA A 326 5.96 -16.72 9.10
N MET A 327 6.46 -15.56 8.68
CA MET A 327 5.66 -14.33 8.53
C MET A 327 4.57 -14.47 7.45
N GLY A 328 4.86 -15.12 6.34
CA GLY A 328 3.87 -15.40 5.30
C GLY A 328 2.74 -16.29 5.82
N VAL A 329 3.09 -17.41 6.48
CA VAL A 329 2.12 -18.35 7.07
C VAL A 329 1.29 -17.67 8.17
N THR A 330 1.93 -16.94 9.07
CA THR A 330 1.23 -16.22 10.16
C THR A 330 0.37 -15.08 9.62
N GLY A 331 0.79 -14.40 8.54
CA GLY A 331 0.00 -13.41 7.84
C GLY A 331 -1.27 -13.99 7.25
N VAL A 332 -1.20 -15.16 6.59
CA VAL A 332 -2.38 -15.89 6.10
C VAL A 332 -3.26 -16.35 7.25
N ALA A 333 -2.68 -17.01 8.24
CA ALA A 333 -3.42 -17.54 9.39
C ALA A 333 -4.17 -16.45 10.16
N GLY A 334 -3.51 -15.31 10.43
CA GLY A 334 -4.12 -14.16 11.12
C GLY A 334 -5.35 -13.62 10.38
N LYS A 335 -5.30 -13.53 9.04
CA LYS A 335 -6.45 -13.10 8.24
C LYS A 335 -7.55 -14.17 8.14
N LEU A 336 -7.19 -15.43 8.12
CA LEU A 336 -8.20 -16.51 8.21
C LEU A 336 -8.94 -16.45 9.56
N ILE A 337 -8.24 -16.14 10.65
CA ILE A 337 -8.86 -15.91 11.96
C ILE A 337 -9.84 -14.73 11.92
N ALA A 338 -9.54 -13.66 11.18
CA ALA A 338 -10.47 -12.54 10.99
C ALA A 338 -11.81 -12.98 10.39
N GLY A 339 -11.80 -14.00 9.52
CA GLY A 339 -13.03 -14.58 8.98
C GLY A 339 -13.99 -15.14 10.04
N LEU A 340 -13.46 -15.57 11.21
CA LEU A 340 -14.29 -16.04 12.33
C LEU A 340 -15.13 -14.91 12.95
N ALA A 341 -14.66 -13.67 12.85
CA ALA A 341 -15.34 -12.49 13.35
C ALA A 341 -16.55 -12.05 12.50
N ALA A 342 -16.71 -12.62 11.29
CA ALA A 342 -17.82 -12.29 10.38
C ALA A 342 -19.22 -12.73 10.89
N GLY A 343 -19.25 -13.61 11.91
CA GLY A 343 -20.49 -14.10 12.49
C GLY A 343 -20.98 -15.42 11.88
N LYS A 344 -22.10 -15.95 12.42
CA LYS A 344 -22.62 -17.26 12.03
C LYS A 344 -23.32 -17.28 10.64
N ASP A 345 -23.74 -16.13 10.19
CA ASP A 345 -24.52 -15.90 9.00
C ASP A 345 -23.66 -15.55 7.75
N CYS A 346 -22.35 -15.60 7.86
CA CYS A 346 -21.40 -15.46 6.76
C CYS A 346 -20.52 -16.71 6.64
N ARG A 347 -20.12 -17.02 5.43
CA ARG A 347 -19.15 -18.09 5.16
C ARG A 347 -17.75 -17.60 5.60
N LYS A 348 -17.33 -18.03 6.78
CA LYS A 348 -16.07 -17.59 7.42
C LYS A 348 -14.85 -17.75 6.54
N ALA A 349 -14.78 -18.86 5.79
CA ALA A 349 -13.67 -19.10 4.86
C ALA A 349 -13.64 -18.09 3.70
N TRP A 350 -14.80 -17.65 3.18
CA TRP A 350 -14.84 -16.61 2.15
C TRP A 350 -14.30 -15.29 2.69
N VAL A 351 -14.77 -14.90 3.88
CA VAL A 351 -14.33 -13.64 4.51
C VAL A 351 -12.86 -13.72 4.88
N GLY A 352 -12.40 -14.82 5.49
CA GLY A 352 -10.99 -15.00 5.85
C GLY A 352 -10.08 -14.91 4.63
N TRP A 353 -10.32 -15.72 3.59
CA TRP A 353 -9.52 -15.68 2.37
C TRP A 353 -9.65 -14.36 1.60
N GLY A 354 -10.81 -13.70 1.69
CA GLY A 354 -11.01 -12.37 1.12
C GLY A 354 -10.18 -11.27 1.78
N MET A 355 -9.75 -11.48 3.03
CA MET A 355 -8.88 -10.56 3.77
C MET A 355 -7.38 -10.89 3.62
N VAL A 356 -7.00 -12.03 3.03
CA VAL A 356 -5.58 -12.45 2.89
C VAL A 356 -4.80 -11.61 1.88
N PRO A 357 -5.32 -11.22 0.69
CA PRO A 357 -4.52 -10.54 -0.32
C PRO A 357 -3.84 -9.30 0.24
N ARG A 358 -2.53 -9.18 -0.03
CA ARG A 358 -1.74 -7.99 0.30
C ARG A 358 -1.51 -7.20 -0.97
N GLY A 359 -1.34 -5.90 -0.83
CA GLY A 359 -1.05 -5.01 -1.94
C GLY A 359 -0.02 -3.98 -1.53
N GLU A 360 -0.17 -2.82 -2.13
CA GLU A 360 0.68 -1.66 -2.00
C GLU A 360 0.86 -1.20 -0.54
N VAL A 361 -0.19 -1.26 0.28
CA VAL A 361 -0.17 -0.71 1.66
C VAL A 361 0.88 -1.40 2.53
N GLY A 362 1.06 -2.74 2.41
CA GLY A 362 2.11 -3.45 3.15
C GLY A 362 3.52 -2.97 2.76
N LEU A 363 3.74 -2.70 1.46
CA LEU A 363 5.01 -2.18 0.96
C LEU A 363 5.25 -0.73 1.40
N ILE A 364 4.19 0.07 1.53
CA ILE A 364 4.24 1.41 2.09
C ILE A 364 4.72 1.37 3.54
N PHE A 365 4.24 0.39 4.34
CA PHE A 365 4.77 0.18 5.70
C PHE A 365 6.27 -0.15 5.67
N VAL A 366 6.72 -1.02 4.76
CA VAL A 366 8.15 -1.34 4.61
C VAL A 366 8.95 -0.08 4.25
N ALA A 367 8.47 0.71 3.29
CA ALA A 367 9.12 1.97 2.89
C ALA A 367 9.17 2.97 4.05
N ALA A 368 8.08 3.12 4.80
CA ALA A 368 8.05 3.99 5.98
C ALA A 368 9.03 3.50 7.06
N GLY A 369 9.09 2.19 7.31
CA GLY A 369 10.01 1.59 8.28
C GLY A 369 11.49 1.74 7.91
N SER A 370 11.82 1.73 6.62
CA SER A 370 13.19 1.97 6.15
C SER A 370 13.64 3.44 6.33
N GLY A 371 12.68 4.38 6.31
CA GLY A 371 12.92 5.79 6.57
C GLY A 371 13.01 6.16 8.06
N LEU A 372 12.53 5.28 8.97
CA LEU A 372 12.62 5.50 10.41
C LEU A 372 13.98 5.04 10.94
N HIS A 373 14.49 5.74 11.96
CA HIS A 373 15.75 5.41 12.59
C HIS A 373 15.56 5.17 14.08
N LEU A 374 16.23 4.14 14.59
CA LEU A 374 16.31 3.82 16.01
C LEU A 374 17.81 3.67 16.37
N ASP A 375 18.29 4.43 17.35
CA ASP A 375 19.71 4.47 17.76
C ASP A 375 20.68 4.71 16.59
N GLY A 376 20.30 5.58 15.63
CA GLY A 376 21.11 5.93 14.46
C GLY A 376 21.13 4.88 13.33
N GLN A 377 20.43 3.77 13.50
CA GLN A 377 20.29 2.72 12.48
C GLN A 377 18.89 2.75 11.86
N PRO A 378 18.71 2.41 10.58
CA PRO A 378 17.37 2.21 10.02
C PRO A 378 16.58 1.18 10.83
N LEU A 379 15.31 1.48 11.15
CA LEU A 379 14.44 0.57 11.90
C LEU A 379 14.32 -0.79 11.22
N LEU A 380 14.12 -0.78 9.90
CA LEU A 380 14.14 -1.99 9.07
C LEU A 380 15.43 -1.98 8.23
N GLY A 381 16.39 -2.80 8.62
CA GLY A 381 17.58 -3.05 7.81
C GLY A 381 17.24 -3.82 6.51
N PRO A 382 18.14 -3.84 5.50
CA PRO A 382 17.86 -4.45 4.19
C PRO A 382 17.43 -5.92 4.26
N GLU A 383 18.00 -6.69 5.19
CA GLU A 383 17.68 -8.11 5.40
C GLU A 383 16.24 -8.29 5.91
N ILE A 384 15.85 -7.49 6.91
CA ILE A 384 14.51 -7.53 7.50
C ILE A 384 13.48 -7.06 6.46
N GLN A 385 13.80 -6.02 5.68
CA GLN A 385 12.96 -5.59 4.55
C GLN A 385 12.75 -6.72 3.56
N ALA A 386 13.82 -7.43 3.18
CA ALA A 386 13.74 -8.55 2.25
C ALA A 386 12.79 -9.65 2.78
N ALA A 387 12.92 -10.01 4.06
CA ALA A 387 12.06 -11.01 4.69
C ALA A 387 10.59 -10.59 4.69
N ILE A 388 10.30 -9.33 5.05
CA ILE A 388 8.92 -8.81 5.08
C ILE A 388 8.34 -8.75 3.66
N VAL A 389 9.07 -8.21 2.67
CA VAL A 389 8.61 -8.14 1.28
C VAL A 389 8.36 -9.53 0.70
N GLY A 390 9.23 -10.49 1.00
CA GLY A 390 9.03 -11.90 0.64
C GLY A 390 7.71 -12.45 1.23
N ALA A 391 7.44 -12.19 2.50
CA ALA A 391 6.19 -12.59 3.16
C ALA A 391 4.95 -11.92 2.55
N LEU A 392 5.05 -10.63 2.21
CA LEU A 392 3.99 -9.90 1.50
C LEU A 392 3.71 -10.51 0.13
N LEU A 393 4.75 -10.83 -0.65
CA LEU A 393 4.62 -11.51 -1.94
C LEU A 393 3.93 -12.86 -1.80
N LEU A 394 4.32 -13.68 -0.83
CA LEU A 394 3.69 -14.98 -0.55
C LEU A 394 2.19 -14.81 -0.28
N THR A 395 1.81 -13.84 0.56
CA THR A 395 0.40 -13.58 0.89
C THR A 395 -0.37 -12.97 -0.28
N THR A 396 0.29 -12.13 -1.11
CA THR A 396 -0.29 -11.57 -2.34
C THR A 396 -0.66 -12.66 -3.35
N VAL A 397 0.14 -13.72 -3.42
CA VAL A 397 -0.13 -14.89 -4.27
C VAL A 397 -1.17 -15.82 -3.63
N ALA A 398 -1.01 -16.14 -2.34
CA ALA A 398 -1.89 -17.07 -1.63
C ALA A 398 -3.34 -16.58 -1.55
N GLY A 399 -3.55 -15.26 -1.40
CA GLY A 399 -4.86 -14.66 -1.23
C GLY A 399 -5.82 -14.93 -2.39
N PRO A 400 -5.53 -14.47 -3.62
CA PRO A 400 -6.38 -14.70 -4.80
C PRO A 400 -6.62 -16.18 -5.07
N VAL A 401 -5.59 -17.01 -4.91
CA VAL A 401 -5.69 -18.46 -5.13
C VAL A 401 -6.64 -19.07 -4.10
N GLY A 402 -6.46 -18.78 -2.83
CA GLY A 402 -7.30 -19.30 -1.75
C GLY A 402 -8.74 -18.79 -1.84
N LEU A 403 -8.93 -17.49 -2.09
CA LEU A 403 -10.27 -16.91 -2.28
C LEU A 403 -10.98 -17.53 -3.47
N GLY A 404 -10.35 -17.61 -4.63
CA GLY A 404 -10.92 -18.22 -5.83
C GLY A 404 -11.27 -19.69 -5.62
N TRP A 405 -10.47 -20.43 -4.86
CA TRP A 405 -10.73 -21.82 -4.52
C TRP A 405 -11.98 -21.99 -3.64
N VAL A 406 -12.13 -21.21 -2.57
CA VAL A 406 -13.30 -21.30 -1.68
C VAL A 406 -14.57 -20.80 -2.37
N LEU A 407 -14.49 -19.78 -3.25
CA LEU A 407 -15.61 -19.27 -4.01
C LEU A 407 -16.14 -20.33 -4.99
N ARG A 408 -15.24 -21.05 -5.70
CA ARG A 408 -15.61 -22.15 -6.61
C ARG A 408 -16.30 -23.30 -5.88
N ARG A 409 -15.77 -23.71 -4.72
CA ARG A 409 -16.37 -24.78 -3.91
C ARG A 409 -17.71 -24.38 -3.28
N GLY A 410 -17.93 -23.10 -3.04
CA GLY A 410 -19.18 -22.61 -2.47
C GLY A 410 -20.33 -22.43 -3.45
N LYS A 411 -20.09 -22.47 -4.75
CA LYS A 411 -21.14 -22.57 -5.76
C LYS A 411 -21.63 -24.04 -5.75
N ARG A 412 -22.65 -24.34 -4.93
CA ARG A 412 -23.44 -25.59 -5.15
C ARG A 412 -24.08 -25.46 -6.52
N PRO A 413 -24.13 -26.55 -7.33
CA PRO A 413 -25.00 -26.57 -8.50
C PRO A 413 -26.39 -26.21 -7.98
N GLN A 414 -27.00 -25.17 -8.54
CA GLN A 414 -28.45 -25.02 -8.45
C GLN A 414 -29.00 -26.18 -9.23
N ALA A 415 -29.53 -27.16 -8.49
CA ALA A 415 -30.33 -28.25 -9.04
C ALA A 415 -31.68 -27.70 -9.53
#